data_47686725615de0109550aa14f1da9cad
#
_entry.id   47686725615de0109550aa14f1da9cad
#
_cell.length_a   1.000
_cell.length_b   1.000
_cell.length_c   1.000
_cell.angle_alpha   90.00
_cell.angle_beta   90.00
_cell.angle_gamma   90.00
#
_symmetry.space_group_name_H-M   'P 1'
#
loop_
_entity.id
_entity.type
_entity.pdbx_description
1 polymer ?
#
loop_
_entity_poly.entity_id
_entity_poly.type
_entity_poly.pdbx_seq_one_letter_code
_entity_poly.pdbx_strand_id
1 'polypeptide(L)' 'MLTILSKRLKECRKEHGYTQGQVAIYCDITEKAYQNYELMTRQPKIEILIKIADLYKVSIDYLVGRTDQK' A
#
# COMPACT_ATOMS: atom_id res chain seq x y z
N MET A 1 9.30 -11.45 -4.44
CA MET A 1 9.32 -10.14 -5.08
C MET A 1 8.47 -9.15 -4.32
N LEU A 2 7.28 -9.52 -3.93
CA LEU A 2 6.34 -8.55 -3.39
C LEU A 2 6.37 -8.42 -1.89
N THR A 3 7.32 -9.11 -1.22
CA THR A 3 7.54 -8.93 0.20
C THR A 3 7.94 -7.50 0.54
N ILE A 4 8.68 -6.82 -0.35
CA ILE A 4 9.02 -5.42 -0.13
C ILE A 4 7.77 -4.55 -0.20
N LEU A 5 6.89 -4.78 -1.16
CA LEU A 5 5.64 -4.04 -1.25
C LEU A 5 4.82 -4.20 0.02
N SER A 6 4.63 -5.44 0.48
CA SER A 6 3.89 -5.73 1.70
C SER A 6 4.47 -4.98 2.90
N LYS A 7 5.78 -5.05 3.06
CA LYS A 7 6.47 -4.40 4.17
C LYS A 7 6.28 -2.89 4.12
N ARG A 8 6.49 -2.28 2.94
CA ARG A 8 6.41 -0.83 2.81
C ARG A 8 4.98 -0.31 2.92
N LEU A 9 3.99 -1.08 2.45
CA LEU A 9 2.59 -0.72 2.67
C LEU A 9 2.30 -0.62 4.17
N LYS A 10 2.73 -1.61 4.93
CA LYS A 10 2.48 -1.63 6.36
C LYS A 10 3.24 -0.50 7.07
N GLU A 11 4.50 -0.30 6.72
CA GLU A 11 5.30 0.75 7.32
C GLU A 11 4.71 2.13 7.05
N CYS A 12 4.35 2.41 5.80
CA CYS A 12 3.77 3.71 5.44
C CYS A 12 2.45 3.94 6.15
N ARG A 13 1.61 2.88 6.23
CA ARG A 13 0.33 3.01 6.91
C ARG A 13 0.53 3.38 8.38
N LYS A 14 1.46 2.72 9.05
CA LYS A 14 1.74 2.99 10.46
C LYS A 14 2.35 4.37 10.66
N GLU A 15 3.24 4.80 9.76
CA GLU A 15 3.84 6.13 9.83
C GLU A 15 2.79 7.23 9.75
N HIS A 16 1.75 7.02 8.95
CA HIS A 16 0.67 7.99 8.79
C HIS A 16 -0.43 7.83 9.84
N GLY A 17 -0.36 6.79 10.66
CA GLY A 17 -1.37 6.56 11.69
C GLY A 17 -2.71 6.09 11.14
N TYR A 18 -2.74 5.49 9.96
CA TYR A 18 -3.98 4.99 9.37
C TYR A 18 -4.27 3.56 9.82
N THR A 19 -5.56 3.23 9.92
CA THR A 19 -5.99 1.84 10.00
C THR A 19 -6.11 1.27 8.60
N GLN A 20 -6.15 -0.06 8.51
CA GLN A 20 -6.37 -0.71 7.22
C GLN A 20 -7.71 -0.30 6.61
N GLY A 21 -8.74 -0.16 7.46
CA GLY A 21 -10.06 0.27 6.99
C GLY A 21 -10.04 1.67 6.41
N GLN A 22 -9.30 2.59 7.02
CA GLN A 22 -9.20 3.96 6.51
C GLN A 22 -8.55 3.99 5.13
N VAL A 23 -7.49 3.21 4.94
CA VAL A 23 -6.82 3.14 3.64
C VAL A 23 -7.75 2.54 2.59
N ALA A 24 -8.49 1.49 2.97
CA ALA A 24 -9.44 0.85 2.06
C ALA A 24 -10.52 1.83 1.61
N ILE A 25 -11.06 2.63 2.52
CA ILE A 25 -12.06 3.64 2.19
C ILE A 25 -11.49 4.65 1.20
N TYR A 26 -10.29 5.15 1.44
CA TYR A 26 -9.65 6.10 0.54
C TYR A 26 -9.50 5.53 -0.87
N CYS A 27 -9.14 4.25 -0.96
CA CYS A 27 -8.89 3.59 -2.24
C CYS A 27 -10.15 3.02 -2.88
N ASP A 28 -11.30 3.14 -2.21
CA ASP A 28 -12.58 2.62 -2.69
C ASP A 28 -12.53 1.11 -2.89
N ILE A 29 -11.93 0.40 -1.94
CA ILE A 29 -11.86 -1.05 -1.92
C ILE A 29 -12.31 -1.54 -0.55
N THR A 30 -12.49 -2.86 -0.42
CA THR A 30 -12.84 -3.44 0.86
C THR A 30 -11.62 -3.51 1.77
N GLU A 31 -11.85 -3.50 3.08
CA GLU A 31 -10.77 -3.68 4.05
C GLU A 31 -10.08 -5.02 3.83
N LYS A 32 -10.84 -6.06 3.52
CA LYS A 32 -10.30 -7.38 3.24
C LYS A 32 -9.31 -7.35 2.07
N ALA A 33 -9.67 -6.61 1.00
CA ALA A 33 -8.78 -6.47 -0.15
C ALA A 33 -7.46 -5.82 0.26
N TYR A 34 -7.52 -4.74 1.04
CA TYR A 34 -6.30 -4.08 1.48
C TYR A 34 -5.48 -4.99 2.40
N GLN A 35 -6.14 -5.72 3.31
CA GLN A 35 -5.44 -6.68 4.16
C GLN A 35 -4.66 -7.69 3.33
N ASN A 36 -5.26 -8.17 2.24
CA ASN A 36 -4.61 -9.14 1.37
C ASN A 36 -3.36 -8.56 0.73
N TYR A 37 -3.32 -7.25 0.47
CA TYR A 37 -2.11 -6.61 -0.05
C TYR A 37 -0.99 -6.61 0.99
N GLU A 38 -1.30 -6.33 2.24
CA GLU A 38 -0.29 -6.37 3.31
C GLU A 38 0.13 -7.79 3.65
N LEU A 39 -0.73 -8.77 3.41
CA LEU A 39 -0.41 -10.19 3.64
C LEU A 39 0.24 -10.85 2.42
N MET A 40 0.28 -10.17 1.29
CA MET A 40 0.79 -10.69 0.00
C MET A 40 0.01 -11.88 -0.53
N THR A 41 -1.25 -12.00 -0.16
CA THR A 41 -2.14 -12.99 -0.76
C THR A 41 -2.77 -12.47 -2.04
N ARG A 42 -2.68 -11.17 -2.29
CA ARG A 42 -3.13 -10.51 -3.51
C ARG A 42 -2.25 -9.31 -3.81
N GLN A 43 -2.15 -8.96 -5.09
CA GLN A 43 -1.42 -7.78 -5.54
C GLN A 43 -2.41 -6.71 -5.95
N PRO A 44 -2.18 -5.44 -5.56
CA PRO A 44 -3.06 -4.36 -6.02
C PRO A 44 -2.89 -4.12 -7.51
N LYS A 45 -4.00 -3.82 -8.18
CA LYS A 45 -3.95 -3.35 -9.56
C LYS A 45 -3.26 -1.98 -9.59
N ILE A 46 -2.76 -1.60 -10.77
CA ILE A 46 -2.01 -0.35 -10.88
C ILE A 46 -2.85 0.85 -10.44
N GLU A 47 -4.14 0.88 -10.74
CA GLU A 47 -5.00 1.99 -10.34
C GLU A 47 -5.08 2.12 -8.83
N ILE A 48 -5.15 0.99 -8.12
CA ILE A 48 -5.19 0.98 -6.66
C ILE A 48 -3.82 1.36 -6.10
N LEU A 49 -2.76 0.88 -6.71
CA LEU A 49 -1.41 1.18 -6.26
C LEU A 49 -1.11 2.68 -6.36
N ILE A 50 -1.59 3.33 -7.43
CA ILE A 50 -1.46 4.77 -7.59
C ILE A 50 -2.16 5.50 -6.44
N LYS A 51 -3.38 5.09 -6.09
CA LYS A 51 -4.13 5.70 -4.99
C LYS A 51 -3.40 5.53 -3.67
N ILE A 52 -2.85 4.34 -3.43
CA ILE A 52 -2.10 4.07 -2.20
C ILE A 52 -0.85 4.96 -2.14
N ALA A 53 -0.12 5.04 -3.24
CA ALA A 53 1.09 5.87 -3.30
C ALA A 53 0.76 7.33 -3.03
N ASP A 54 -0.34 7.83 -3.63
CA ASP A 54 -0.78 9.20 -3.41
C ASP A 54 -1.16 9.44 -1.95
N LEU A 55 -1.86 8.49 -1.33
CA LEU A 55 -2.26 8.61 0.07
C LEU A 55 -1.05 8.66 0.99
N TYR A 56 -0.08 7.79 0.75
CA TYR A 56 1.12 7.70 1.58
C TYR A 56 2.17 8.73 1.18
N LYS A 57 1.96 9.47 0.09
CA LYS A 57 2.87 10.51 -0.41
C LYS A 57 4.26 9.94 -0.70
N VAL A 58 4.27 8.78 -1.33
CA VAL A 58 5.49 8.10 -1.75
C VAL A 58 5.34 7.71 -3.23
N SER A 59 6.47 7.38 -3.87
CA SER A 59 6.45 6.94 -5.25
C SER A 59 6.04 5.46 -5.32
N ILE A 60 5.51 5.06 -6.47
CA ILE A 60 5.26 3.64 -6.73
C ILE A 60 6.59 2.89 -6.73
N ASP A 61 7.64 3.50 -7.27
CA ASP A 61 8.97 2.89 -7.27
C ASP A 61 9.42 2.54 -5.85
N TYR A 62 9.16 3.43 -4.90
CA TYR A 62 9.50 3.15 -3.50
C TYR A 62 8.70 1.95 -2.99
N LEU A 63 7.38 1.94 -3.26
CA LEU A 63 6.52 0.87 -2.74
C LEU A 63 6.93 -0.50 -3.27
N VAL A 64 7.32 -0.59 -4.53
CA VAL A 64 7.69 -1.89 -5.13
C VAL A 64 9.18 -2.22 -4.98
N GLY A 65 9.95 -1.36 -4.33
CA GLY A 65 11.34 -1.67 -4.01
C GLY A 65 12.35 -1.31 -5.07
N ARG A 66 11.96 -0.49 -6.05
CA ARG A 66 12.91 -0.04 -7.09
C ARG A 66 13.81 1.08 -6.61
N THR A 67 13.45 1.75 -5.53
CA THR A 67 14.25 2.80 -4.93
C THR A 67 14.01 2.80 -3.43
N ASP A 68 14.96 3.33 -2.66
CA ASP A 68 14.81 3.55 -1.23
C ASP A 68 14.34 4.97 -0.90
N GLN A 69 14.15 5.79 -1.91
CA GLN A 69 13.69 7.17 -1.72
C GLN A 69 12.19 7.26 -1.90
N LYS A 70 11.54 7.81 -0.91
CA LYS A 70 10.09 7.99 -0.95
C LYS A 70 9.71 9.06 -1.96
#